data_eaa50005810c658327244387a22ae530
#
_entry.id   eaa50005810c658327244387a22ae530
#
_cell.length_a   1.000
_cell.length_b   1.000
_cell.length_c   1.000
_cell.angle_alpha   90.00
_cell.angle_beta   90.00
_cell.angle_gamma   90.00
#
_symmetry.space_group_name_H-M   'P 1'
#
loop_
_entity.id
_entity.type
_entity.pdbx_description
1 polymer ?
#
loop_
_entity_poly.entity_id
_entity_poly.type
_entity_poly.pdbx_seq_one_letter_code
_entity_poly.pdbx_strand_id
1 'polypeptide(L)'
;MVDKKLFFFIALCVASLLGCDRSDDIENIFTGKVWHLVGFYGTTDWDNPNKSYPLKNDYNSHSDLSAYNITFFTDGTALISLPQGCQLTALWTADGNERHRTFSFSEWKTVSGDPSQLGRHAKQMLDNLKRVSYYQGNTYYVQLFDDSKKYFMQFADLSKYK
;
A
#
# COMPACT_ATOMS: atom_id res chain seq x y z
N MET A 1 30.64 -37.66 -26.24
CA MET A 1 29.20 -37.92 -26.43
C MET A 1 28.52 -37.50 -25.15
N VAL A 2 27.95 -36.29 -25.09
CA VAL A 2 27.29 -35.78 -23.89
C VAL A 2 25.94 -36.47 -23.80
N ASP A 3 25.67 -37.08 -22.65
CA ASP A 3 24.49 -37.93 -22.44
C ASP A 3 23.24 -37.06 -22.52
N LYS A 4 22.34 -37.35 -23.46
CA LYS A 4 21.09 -36.58 -23.68
C LYS A 4 20.22 -36.48 -22.40
N LYS A 5 20.38 -37.42 -21.48
CA LYS A 5 19.68 -37.41 -20.18
C LYS A 5 20.24 -36.32 -19.23
N LEU A 6 21.54 -36.06 -19.30
CA LEU A 6 22.17 -35.01 -18.47
C LEU A 6 21.74 -33.62 -18.96
N PHE A 7 21.60 -33.43 -20.27
CA PHE A 7 21.14 -32.16 -20.84
C PHE A 7 19.70 -31.85 -20.48
N PHE A 8 18.84 -32.85 -20.40
CA PHE A 8 17.43 -32.68 -20.01
C PHE A 8 17.31 -32.34 -18.51
N PHE A 9 18.19 -32.90 -17.66
CA PHE A 9 18.17 -32.54 -16.22
C PHE A 9 18.67 -31.13 -15.95
N ILE A 10 19.67 -30.66 -16.68
CA ILE A 10 20.19 -29.29 -16.57
C ILE A 10 19.18 -28.31 -17.07
N ALA A 11 18.47 -28.60 -18.17
CA ALA A 11 17.40 -27.73 -18.71
C ALA A 11 16.19 -27.63 -17.73
N LEU A 12 15.86 -28.70 -17.02
CA LEU A 12 14.78 -28.71 -16.03
C LEU A 12 15.14 -27.91 -14.76
N CYS A 13 16.42 -27.96 -14.33
CA CYS A 13 16.89 -27.16 -13.18
C CYS A 13 16.99 -25.66 -13.49
N VAL A 14 17.25 -25.26 -14.74
CA VAL A 14 17.30 -23.85 -15.12
C VAL A 14 15.89 -23.24 -15.22
N ALA A 15 14.89 -24.03 -15.60
CA ALA A 15 13.50 -23.56 -15.66
C ALA A 15 12.90 -23.30 -14.26
N SER A 16 13.40 -23.95 -13.21
CA SER A 16 12.94 -23.73 -11.83
C SER A 16 13.57 -22.50 -11.14
N LEU A 17 14.59 -21.88 -11.76
CA LEU A 17 15.24 -20.67 -11.22
C LEU A 17 14.65 -19.36 -11.79
N LEU A 18 13.72 -19.44 -12.76
CA LEU A 18 13.07 -18.26 -13.35
C LEU A 18 11.74 -17.90 -12.67
N GLY A 19 11.33 -18.65 -11.67
CA GLY A 19 10.15 -18.37 -10.87
C GLY A 19 10.48 -17.59 -9.60
N CYS A 20 11.17 -16.45 -9.69
CA CYS A 20 11.13 -15.46 -8.63
C CYS A 20 9.73 -14.82 -8.71
N ASP A 21 8.82 -15.32 -7.88
CA ASP A 21 7.42 -14.91 -7.90
C ASP A 21 7.36 -13.46 -7.37
N ARG A 22 7.05 -12.52 -8.26
CA ARG A 22 6.97 -11.08 -7.92
C ARG A 22 5.84 -10.80 -6.92
N SER A 23 4.93 -11.75 -6.72
CA SER A 23 3.88 -11.66 -5.72
C SER A 23 4.45 -11.63 -4.31
N ASP A 24 5.53 -12.36 -4.05
CA ASP A 24 6.19 -12.41 -2.73
C ASP A 24 6.77 -11.05 -2.34
N ASP A 25 7.27 -10.26 -3.29
CA ASP A 25 7.78 -8.91 -3.02
C ASP A 25 6.64 -7.94 -2.65
N ILE A 26 5.50 -8.02 -3.32
CA ILE A 26 4.33 -7.18 -3.05
C ILE A 26 3.74 -7.55 -1.69
N GLU A 27 3.58 -8.83 -1.40
CA GLU A 27 3.09 -9.32 -0.12
C GLU A 27 4.01 -8.87 1.02
N ASN A 28 5.32 -8.99 0.88
CA ASN A 28 6.31 -8.52 1.86
C ASN A 28 6.26 -7.00 2.08
N ILE A 29 5.93 -6.22 1.05
CA ILE A 29 5.74 -4.78 1.21
C ILE A 29 4.53 -4.53 2.10
N PHE A 30 3.37 -5.09 1.80
CA PHE A 30 2.11 -4.68 2.41
C PHE A 30 1.79 -5.39 3.72
N THR A 31 2.03 -6.71 3.81
CA THR A 31 1.51 -7.54 4.92
C THR A 31 2.43 -7.62 6.14
N GLY A 32 1.91 -8.19 7.23
CA GLY A 32 2.69 -8.48 8.44
C GLY A 32 3.02 -7.26 9.32
N LYS A 33 2.41 -6.08 9.06
CA LYS A 33 2.65 -4.84 9.80
C LYS A 33 1.43 -3.93 9.79
N VAL A 34 1.47 -2.90 10.64
CA VAL A 34 0.47 -1.83 10.67
C VAL A 34 1.04 -0.60 10.00
N TRP A 35 0.36 -0.12 8.99
CA TRP A 35 0.70 1.07 8.23
C TRP A 35 0.01 2.30 8.81
N HIS A 36 0.77 3.23 9.36
CA HIS A 36 0.26 4.46 9.94
C HIS A 36 0.33 5.62 8.94
N LEU A 37 -0.74 6.37 8.82
CA LEU A 37 -0.79 7.54 7.94
C LEU A 37 0.19 8.61 8.43
N VAL A 38 1.12 9.01 7.56
CA VAL A 38 2.10 10.08 7.81
C VAL A 38 1.55 11.42 7.37
N GLY A 39 0.85 11.46 6.24
CA GLY A 39 0.29 12.70 5.72
C GLY A 39 -0.22 12.58 4.30
N PHE A 40 -0.69 13.74 3.80
CA PHE A 40 -1.18 13.93 2.44
C PHE A 40 -0.20 14.79 1.67
N TYR A 41 0.16 14.36 0.47
CA TYR A 41 1.21 14.96 -0.35
C TYR A 41 0.74 15.17 -1.78
N GLY A 42 1.38 16.13 -2.44
CA GLY A 42 1.34 16.27 -3.89
C GLY A 42 2.72 16.00 -4.49
N THR A 43 2.76 15.72 -5.80
CA THR A 43 4.00 15.67 -6.56
C THR A 43 3.80 16.25 -7.96
N THR A 44 4.86 16.81 -8.51
CA THR A 44 4.92 17.25 -9.91
C THR A 44 5.55 16.20 -10.82
N ASP A 45 6.16 15.19 -10.22
CA ASP A 45 6.83 14.11 -10.94
C ASP A 45 6.76 12.82 -10.10
N TRP A 46 5.93 11.91 -10.52
CA TRP A 46 5.70 10.62 -9.86
C TRP A 46 6.98 9.78 -9.72
N ASP A 47 7.88 9.84 -10.71
CA ASP A 47 9.11 9.02 -10.72
C ASP A 47 10.26 9.67 -9.91
N ASN A 48 10.05 10.88 -9.36
CA ASN A 48 11.05 11.60 -8.60
C ASN A 48 10.53 12.00 -7.21
N PRO A 49 10.89 11.25 -6.14
CA PRO A 49 10.40 11.54 -4.79
C PRO A 49 10.80 12.92 -4.27
N ASN A 50 11.87 13.53 -4.80
CA ASN A 50 12.33 14.88 -4.42
C ASN A 50 11.41 15.99 -4.97
N LYS A 51 10.44 15.67 -5.81
CA LYS A 51 9.41 16.58 -6.34
C LYS A 51 8.11 16.52 -5.54
N SER A 52 8.09 15.79 -4.43
CA SER A 52 6.94 15.71 -3.53
C SER A 52 6.94 16.87 -2.54
N TYR A 53 5.74 17.34 -2.19
CA TYR A 53 5.52 18.40 -1.22
C TYR A 53 4.30 18.11 -0.34
N PRO A 54 4.33 18.45 0.96
CA PRO A 54 3.17 18.26 1.82
C PRO A 54 2.03 19.17 1.39
N LEU A 55 0.82 18.62 1.34
CA LEU A 55 -0.37 19.45 1.16
C LEU A 55 -0.61 20.27 2.42
N LYS A 56 -1.01 21.54 2.23
CA LYS A 56 -1.38 22.43 3.34
C LYS A 56 -2.73 21.97 3.91
N ASN A 57 -2.66 21.09 4.89
CA ASN A 57 -3.82 20.71 5.70
C ASN A 57 -3.39 20.61 7.17
N ASP A 58 -4.35 20.73 8.07
CA ASP A 58 -4.07 20.68 9.51
C ASP A 58 -3.58 19.31 9.97
N TYR A 59 -3.84 18.25 9.19
CA TYR A 59 -3.39 16.90 9.48
C TYR A 59 -1.87 16.80 9.52
N ASN A 60 -1.16 17.34 8.52
CA ASN A 60 0.32 17.25 8.46
C ASN A 60 1.02 17.99 9.60
N SER A 61 0.31 18.78 10.39
CA SER A 61 0.89 19.63 11.43
C SER A 61 0.58 19.21 12.88
N HIS A 62 -0.50 18.47 13.15
CA HIS A 62 -0.99 18.30 14.53
C HIS A 62 -1.64 16.93 14.85
N SER A 63 -1.50 15.89 14.00
CA SER A 63 -2.30 14.69 14.15
C SER A 63 -1.65 13.60 14.98
N ASP A 64 -2.46 12.95 15.80
CA ASP A 64 -2.13 11.66 16.37
C ASP A 64 -2.18 10.58 15.27
N LEU A 65 -1.01 10.19 14.78
CA LEU A 65 -0.84 9.25 13.69
C LEU A 65 -1.32 7.84 14.04
N SER A 66 -1.42 7.51 15.33
CA SER A 66 -1.78 6.17 15.79
C SER A 66 -3.23 5.80 15.47
N ALA A 67 -4.10 6.80 15.35
CA ALA A 67 -5.54 6.61 15.12
C ALA A 67 -5.91 6.34 13.63
N TYR A 68 -4.96 6.49 12.71
CA TYR A 68 -5.18 6.37 11.25
C TYR A 68 -4.26 5.29 10.70
N ASN A 69 -4.76 4.07 10.55
CA ASN A 69 -3.89 2.99 10.10
C ASN A 69 -4.60 1.98 9.18
N ILE A 70 -3.79 1.21 8.47
CA ILE A 70 -4.22 0.11 7.61
C ILE A 70 -3.38 -1.12 7.95
N THR A 71 -4.04 -2.26 8.09
CA THR A 71 -3.40 -3.57 8.15
C THR A 71 -3.84 -4.39 6.96
N PHE A 72 -2.88 -4.86 6.17
CA PHE A 72 -3.12 -5.73 5.03
C PHE A 72 -2.88 -7.19 5.43
N PHE A 73 -3.78 -8.06 5.03
CA PHE A 73 -3.70 -9.49 5.29
C PHE A 73 -3.40 -10.27 4.01
N THR A 74 -2.80 -11.44 4.16
CA THR A 74 -2.40 -12.33 3.06
C THR A 74 -3.58 -12.94 2.32
N ASP A 75 -4.77 -12.91 2.91
CA ASP A 75 -6.02 -13.36 2.29
C ASP A 75 -6.64 -12.32 1.33
N GLY A 76 -5.95 -11.20 1.08
CA GLY A 76 -6.41 -10.11 0.23
C GLY A 76 -7.35 -9.13 0.95
N THR A 77 -7.58 -9.28 2.26
CA THR A 77 -8.36 -8.31 3.02
C THR A 77 -7.47 -7.21 3.61
N ALA A 78 -8.05 -6.03 3.84
CA ALA A 78 -7.43 -4.95 4.58
C ALA A 78 -8.37 -4.47 5.68
N LEU A 79 -7.83 -4.17 6.87
CA LEU A 79 -8.52 -3.51 7.96
C LEU A 79 -8.06 -2.05 8.01
N ILE A 80 -8.99 -1.14 7.83
CA ILE A 80 -8.78 0.30 7.96
C ILE A 80 -9.32 0.73 9.32
N SER A 81 -8.44 1.23 10.18
CA SER A 81 -8.80 1.75 11.50
C SER A 81 -8.71 3.28 11.50
N LEU A 82 -9.76 3.92 11.99
CA LEU A 82 -9.95 5.35 12.01
C LEU A 82 -10.30 5.81 13.46
N PRO A 83 -10.19 7.10 13.75
CA PRO A 83 -10.59 7.64 15.06
C PRO A 83 -12.00 7.22 15.49
N GLN A 84 -12.27 7.34 16.80
CA GLN A 84 -13.57 7.04 17.40
C GLN A 84 -14.00 5.57 17.28
N GLY A 85 -13.04 4.65 17.10
CA GLY A 85 -13.30 3.22 16.99
C GLY A 85 -13.99 2.82 15.67
N CYS A 86 -13.97 3.68 14.67
CA CYS A 86 -14.50 3.35 13.36
C CYS A 86 -13.53 2.43 12.60
N GLN A 87 -14.02 1.28 12.20
CA GLN A 87 -13.24 0.29 11.44
C GLN A 87 -14.01 -0.15 10.20
N LEU A 88 -13.28 -0.24 9.10
CA LEU A 88 -13.79 -0.76 7.84
C LEU A 88 -12.87 -1.88 7.34
N THR A 89 -13.44 -2.82 6.60
CA THR A 89 -12.67 -3.77 5.79
C THR A 89 -12.90 -3.50 4.30
N ALA A 90 -11.90 -3.87 3.52
CA ALA A 90 -11.98 -3.85 2.06
C ALA A 90 -11.15 -5.02 1.50
N LEU A 91 -11.40 -5.44 0.29
CA LEU A 91 -10.46 -6.26 -0.46
C LEU A 91 -9.43 -5.33 -1.10
N TRP A 92 -8.17 -5.74 -1.08
CA TRP A 92 -7.09 -5.02 -1.74
C TRP A 92 -6.41 -5.89 -2.79
N THR A 93 -5.95 -5.24 -3.84
CA THR A 93 -5.10 -5.86 -4.85
C THR A 93 -3.97 -4.92 -5.19
N ALA A 94 -2.79 -5.47 -5.39
CA ALA A 94 -1.63 -4.75 -5.89
C ALA A 94 -0.94 -5.61 -6.95
N ASP A 95 -0.50 -4.98 -8.03
CA ASP A 95 0.18 -5.65 -9.13
C ASP A 95 1.21 -4.72 -9.75
N GLY A 96 2.16 -5.29 -10.43
CA GLY A 96 3.04 -4.54 -11.30
C GLY A 96 4.52 -4.75 -11.08
N ASN A 97 5.26 -4.10 -11.93
CA ASN A 97 6.71 -4.03 -11.91
C ASN A 97 7.15 -2.61 -11.53
N GLU A 98 8.45 -2.35 -11.50
CA GLU A 98 9.03 -1.06 -11.10
C GLU A 98 8.42 0.18 -11.78
N ARG A 99 7.79 0.03 -12.96
CA ARG A 99 7.21 1.14 -13.74
C ARG A 99 5.68 1.18 -13.75
N HIS A 100 5.01 0.07 -13.41
CA HIS A 100 3.55 -0.06 -13.50
C HIS A 100 2.99 -0.72 -12.25
N ARG A 101 3.00 0.00 -11.15
CA ARG A 101 2.53 -0.46 -9.85
C ARG A 101 1.09 -0.01 -9.64
N THR A 102 0.15 -0.89 -9.95
CA THR A 102 -1.27 -0.65 -9.73
C THR A 102 -1.71 -1.08 -8.34
N PHE A 103 -2.71 -0.41 -7.81
CA PHE A 103 -3.30 -0.72 -6.52
C PHE A 103 -4.80 -0.40 -6.52
N SER A 104 -5.60 -1.22 -5.85
CA SER A 104 -7.02 -0.88 -5.67
C SER A 104 -7.59 -1.45 -4.38
N PHE A 105 -8.65 -0.79 -3.90
CA PHE A 105 -9.56 -1.33 -2.89
C PHE A 105 -10.93 -1.56 -3.48
N SER A 106 -11.59 -2.64 -3.05
CA SER A 106 -12.96 -2.99 -3.41
C SER A 106 -13.72 -3.57 -2.22
N GLU A 107 -15.00 -3.86 -2.37
CA GLU A 107 -15.85 -4.54 -1.38
C GLU A 107 -15.80 -3.95 0.04
N TRP A 108 -15.96 -2.64 0.14
CA TRP A 108 -15.95 -1.92 1.41
C TRP A 108 -17.09 -2.33 2.34
N LYS A 109 -16.75 -2.65 3.61
CA LYS A 109 -17.72 -2.99 4.66
C LYS A 109 -17.36 -2.30 5.96
N THR A 110 -18.33 -1.70 6.65
CA THR A 110 -18.15 -1.19 8.01
C THR A 110 -18.19 -2.34 9.00
N VAL A 111 -17.18 -2.45 9.85
CA VAL A 111 -17.05 -3.44 10.90
C VAL A 111 -17.54 -2.88 12.23
N SER A 112 -17.14 -1.65 12.56
CA SER A 112 -17.54 -0.96 13.79
C SER A 112 -17.56 0.56 13.60
N GLY A 113 -18.26 1.25 14.48
CA GLY A 113 -18.41 2.71 14.40
C GLY A 113 -19.33 3.17 13.28
N ASP A 114 -19.45 4.49 13.13
CA ASP A 114 -20.27 5.13 12.08
C ASP A 114 -19.39 6.04 11.22
N PRO A 115 -19.12 5.66 9.94
CA PRO A 115 -18.33 6.48 9.03
C PRO A 115 -18.91 7.87 8.77
N SER A 116 -20.21 8.09 8.97
CA SER A 116 -20.86 9.39 8.79
C SER A 116 -20.44 10.40 9.87
N GLN A 117 -20.05 9.93 11.05
CA GLN A 117 -19.63 10.75 12.19
C GLN A 117 -18.13 11.08 12.19
N LEU A 118 -17.38 10.56 11.24
CA LEU A 118 -15.95 10.81 11.14
C LEU A 118 -15.63 12.29 10.93
N GLY A 119 -14.58 12.77 11.57
CA GLY A 119 -14.03 14.08 11.34
C GLY A 119 -13.46 14.26 9.92
N ARG A 120 -13.18 15.52 9.56
CA ARG A 120 -12.73 15.90 8.20
C ARG A 120 -11.56 15.06 7.67
N HIS A 121 -10.53 14.85 8.50
CA HIS A 121 -9.33 14.14 8.07
C HIS A 121 -9.56 12.64 7.85
N ALA A 122 -10.38 12.00 8.68
CA ALA A 122 -10.75 10.61 8.52
C ALA A 122 -11.61 10.41 7.26
N LYS A 123 -12.55 11.32 6.99
CA LYS A 123 -13.31 11.33 5.74
C LYS A 123 -12.39 11.51 4.54
N GLN A 124 -11.45 12.46 4.59
CA GLN A 124 -10.47 12.70 3.53
C GLN A 124 -9.61 11.45 3.27
N MET A 125 -9.10 10.80 4.32
CA MET A 125 -8.36 9.54 4.16
C MET A 125 -9.22 8.49 3.47
N LEU A 126 -10.44 8.26 3.94
CA LEU A 126 -11.35 7.25 3.40
C LEU A 126 -11.71 7.52 1.94
N ASP A 127 -12.01 8.79 1.60
CA ASP A 127 -12.33 9.19 0.23
C ASP A 127 -11.13 9.03 -0.71
N ASN A 128 -9.92 9.31 -0.22
CA ASN A 128 -8.70 9.10 -0.99
C ASN A 128 -8.40 7.60 -1.17
N LEU A 129 -8.57 6.77 -0.13
CA LEU A 129 -8.40 5.32 -0.24
C LEU A 129 -9.31 4.70 -1.31
N LYS A 130 -10.53 5.19 -1.44
CA LYS A 130 -11.49 4.72 -2.48
C LYS A 130 -11.08 5.08 -3.91
N ARG A 131 -10.14 6.02 -4.09
CA ARG A 131 -9.66 6.50 -5.40
C ARG A 131 -8.23 6.09 -5.71
N VAL A 132 -7.60 5.30 -4.83
CA VAL A 132 -6.25 4.82 -5.04
C VAL A 132 -6.20 3.95 -6.30
N SER A 133 -5.23 4.21 -7.16
CA SER A 133 -5.01 3.50 -8.41
C SER A 133 -3.58 2.99 -8.57
N TYR A 134 -2.64 3.58 -7.83
CA TYR A 134 -1.22 3.24 -7.93
C TYR A 134 -0.55 3.25 -6.57
N TYR A 135 0.59 2.57 -6.46
CA TYR A 135 1.43 2.62 -5.27
C TYR A 135 2.91 2.76 -5.61
N GLN A 136 3.66 3.29 -4.66
CA GLN A 136 5.11 3.22 -4.59
C GLN A 136 5.53 2.94 -3.14
N GLY A 137 6.71 2.38 -2.95
CA GLY A 137 7.22 2.17 -1.61
C GLY A 137 8.05 0.90 -1.47
N ASN A 138 8.29 0.57 -0.23
CA ASN A 138 9.07 -0.58 0.21
C ASN A 138 8.53 -1.08 1.57
N THR A 139 9.29 -1.89 2.28
CA THR A 139 8.90 -2.43 3.59
C THR A 139 8.87 -1.40 4.74
N TYR A 140 9.29 -0.17 4.53
CA TYR A 140 9.33 0.92 5.54
C TYR A 140 8.25 1.97 5.33
N TYR A 141 7.95 2.30 4.08
CA TYR A 141 6.90 3.26 3.72
C TYR A 141 6.16 2.82 2.46
N VAL A 142 4.91 3.24 2.36
CA VAL A 142 4.07 3.06 1.19
C VAL A 142 3.39 4.38 0.86
N GLN A 143 3.38 4.74 -0.41
CA GLN A 143 2.67 5.88 -0.97
C GLN A 143 1.54 5.34 -1.85
N LEU A 144 0.31 5.71 -1.54
CA LEU A 144 -0.88 5.33 -2.28
C LEU A 144 -1.38 6.54 -3.09
N PHE A 145 -1.29 6.44 -4.41
CA PHE A 145 -1.58 7.52 -5.35
C PHE A 145 -2.98 7.39 -5.96
N ASP A 146 -3.57 8.52 -6.27
CA ASP A 146 -4.77 8.60 -7.11
C ASP A 146 -4.45 8.28 -8.60
N ASP A 147 -5.48 8.27 -9.43
CA ASP A 147 -5.39 8.00 -10.87
C ASP A 147 -4.55 9.04 -11.63
N SER A 148 -4.49 10.28 -11.12
CA SER A 148 -3.69 11.36 -11.71
C SER A 148 -2.19 11.22 -11.46
N LYS A 149 -1.78 10.41 -10.48
CA LYS A 149 -0.40 10.29 -9.96
C LYS A 149 0.16 11.60 -9.38
N LYS A 150 -0.69 12.57 -9.10
CA LYS A 150 -0.30 13.89 -8.57
C LYS A 150 -0.50 14.02 -7.08
N TYR A 151 -1.40 13.21 -6.51
CA TYR A 151 -1.72 13.24 -5.09
C TYR A 151 -1.58 11.86 -4.48
N PHE A 152 -1.03 11.81 -3.27
CA PHE A 152 -0.85 10.56 -2.56
C PHE A 152 -0.97 10.72 -1.03
N MET A 153 -1.30 9.61 -0.40
CA MET A 153 -1.16 9.42 1.04
C MET A 153 0.11 8.63 1.31
N GLN A 154 0.91 9.08 2.24
CA GLN A 154 2.09 8.34 2.70
C GLN A 154 1.79 7.63 4.00
N PHE A 155 2.15 6.36 4.07
CA PHE A 155 2.07 5.53 5.25
C PHE A 155 3.47 5.03 5.62
N ALA A 156 3.69 4.82 6.92
CA ALA A 156 4.94 4.26 7.44
C ALA A 156 4.69 3.14 8.44
N ASP A 157 5.61 2.18 8.48
CA ASP A 157 5.69 1.18 9.55
C ASP A 157 6.44 1.77 10.75
N LEU A 158 5.71 2.26 11.73
CA LEU A 158 6.29 2.91 12.92
C LEU A 158 7.03 1.93 13.83
N SER A 159 6.88 0.62 13.69
CA SER A 159 7.63 -0.37 14.49
C SER A 159 9.14 -0.31 14.26
N LYS A 160 9.56 0.25 13.15
CA LYS A 160 10.97 0.38 12.73
C LYS A 160 11.67 1.64 13.29
N TYR A 161 10.92 2.54 13.94
CA TYR A 161 11.44 3.82 14.47
C TYR A 161 11.52 3.87 16.00
N LYS A 162 11.48 2.68 16.63
CA LYS A 162 11.65 2.53 18.10
C LYS A 162 13.09 2.27 18.46
#